data_2a393df2eea631afdf13d67894637391
#
_entry.id   2a393df2eea631afdf13d67894637391
#
_cell.length_a   1.000
_cell.length_b   1.000
_cell.length_c   1.000
_cell.angle_alpha   90.00
_cell.angle_beta   90.00
_cell.angle_gamma   90.00
#
_symmetry.space_group_name_H-M   'P 1'
#
loop_
_entity.id
_entity.type
_entity.pdbx_description
1 polymer ?
#
loop_
_entity_poly.entity_id
_entity_poly.type
_entity_poly.pdbx_seq_one_letter_code
_entity_poly.pdbx_strand_id
1 'polypeptide(L)'
;MIRRLFARGPRAGAPARRGERGVALVEAAFVTPVFFMLIFGIVEGGLYMNDYLGVSSSVRAAARTASANGAIAQADMYTLVNFRREAAALSDQQIQYVVIYKASTYGAQPTTTCKAGTSVANVCNVYRMQDIKRAEAQAAELDAQEAAESAGQSRTIDESKIWFGCLTSGPHANQSPDRYWCPASRTDTRSGNGGSGPDYVGVYVQANHPWMTKMFGNSTTVRDQSVIQIEPRAE
;
A
#
# COMPACT_ATOMS: atom_id res chain seq x y z
N MET A 1 30.71 17.67 90.93
CA MET A 1 30.62 17.89 89.46
C MET A 1 31.45 16.84 88.79
N ILE A 2 30.80 15.80 88.22
CA ILE A 2 31.51 14.68 87.60
C ILE A 2 31.12 14.71 86.13
N ARG A 3 32.07 15.11 85.28
CA ARG A 3 31.91 15.05 83.81
C ARG A 3 32.16 13.60 83.33
N ARG A 4 31.12 12.92 82.84
CA ARG A 4 31.29 11.64 82.16
C ARG A 4 31.67 11.91 80.65
N LEU A 5 32.90 11.54 80.36
CA LEU A 5 33.39 11.45 79.00
C LEU A 5 32.81 10.18 78.30
N PHE A 6 31.93 10.35 77.39
CA PHE A 6 31.48 9.26 76.48
C PHE A 6 32.54 9.05 75.42
N ALA A 7 33.29 7.97 75.51
CA ALA A 7 34.18 7.50 74.47
C ALA A 7 33.31 6.93 73.31
N ARG A 8 33.36 7.56 72.14
CA ARG A 8 32.84 6.99 70.93
C ARG A 8 33.78 5.89 70.43
N GLY A 9 33.36 4.63 70.55
CA GLY A 9 34.04 3.50 69.93
C GLY A 9 34.10 3.59 68.37
N PRO A 10 35.15 3.03 67.75
CA PRO A 10 35.30 3.06 66.30
C PRO A 10 34.15 2.30 65.66
N ARG A 11 33.44 2.96 64.74
CA ARG A 11 32.45 2.32 63.85
C ARG A 11 33.20 1.33 62.99
N ALA A 12 32.95 0.02 63.18
CA ALA A 12 33.38 -1.00 62.24
C ALA A 12 32.84 -0.67 60.85
N GLY A 13 33.74 -0.33 59.96
CA GLY A 13 33.38 -0.11 58.53
C GLY A 13 32.78 -1.39 57.97
N ALA A 14 31.57 -1.29 57.48
CA ALA A 14 30.95 -2.41 56.78
C ALA A 14 31.86 -2.87 55.62
N PRO A 15 32.10 -4.18 55.45
CA PRO A 15 32.96 -4.67 54.39
C PRO A 15 32.39 -4.21 53.03
N ALA A 16 33.22 -3.52 52.28
CA ALA A 16 32.84 -3.09 50.93
C ALA A 16 32.58 -4.34 50.09
N ARG A 17 31.31 -4.58 49.68
CA ARG A 17 30.85 -5.64 48.79
C ARG A 17 31.41 -5.44 47.37
N ARG A 18 32.71 -5.62 47.18
CA ARG A 18 33.43 -5.47 45.92
C ARG A 18 33.17 -6.64 44.93
N GLY A 19 32.72 -7.82 45.42
CA GLY A 19 32.51 -9.01 44.58
C GLY A 19 31.18 -9.05 43.81
N GLU A 20 30.11 -8.42 44.32
CA GLU A 20 28.76 -8.52 43.73
C GLU A 20 28.59 -7.68 42.44
N ARG A 21 29.37 -6.60 42.30
CA ARG A 21 29.29 -5.73 41.08
C ARG A 21 29.82 -6.42 39.82
N GLY A 22 30.82 -7.31 39.93
CA GLY A 22 31.36 -8.06 38.82
C GLY A 22 30.40 -9.15 38.29
N VAL A 23 29.71 -9.83 39.22
CA VAL A 23 28.72 -10.86 38.86
C VAL A 23 27.52 -10.23 38.15
N ALA A 24 26.99 -9.12 38.68
CA ALA A 24 25.88 -8.41 38.04
C ALA A 24 26.21 -7.89 36.62
N LEU A 25 27.46 -7.46 36.37
CA LEU A 25 27.92 -7.06 35.03
C LEU A 25 27.95 -8.22 34.08
N VAL A 26 28.40 -9.40 34.48
CA VAL A 26 28.45 -10.60 33.66
C VAL A 26 27.02 -11.08 33.35
N GLU A 27 26.12 -11.09 34.33
CA GLU A 27 24.72 -11.44 34.15
C GLU A 27 24.02 -10.47 33.19
N ALA A 28 24.22 -9.15 33.35
CA ALA A 28 23.69 -8.15 32.46
C ALA A 28 24.22 -8.32 31.00
N ALA A 29 25.48 -8.70 30.82
CA ALA A 29 26.08 -8.92 29.52
C ALA A 29 25.41 -10.05 28.73
N PHE A 30 24.87 -11.07 29.40
CA PHE A 30 24.11 -12.16 28.77
C PHE A 30 22.63 -11.83 28.56
N VAL A 31 21.99 -11.14 29.48
CA VAL A 31 20.57 -10.81 29.45
C VAL A 31 20.28 -9.69 28.45
N THR A 32 21.15 -8.66 28.42
CA THR A 32 20.95 -7.46 27.62
C THR A 32 20.79 -7.75 26.11
N PRO A 33 21.62 -8.58 25.44
CA PRO A 33 21.44 -8.88 24.03
C PRO A 33 20.09 -9.56 23.73
N VAL A 34 19.67 -10.50 24.56
CA VAL A 34 18.39 -11.21 24.41
C VAL A 34 17.23 -10.24 24.58
N PHE A 35 17.31 -9.36 25.57
CA PHE A 35 16.30 -8.33 25.83
C PHE A 35 16.15 -7.37 24.64
N PHE A 36 17.26 -6.88 24.07
CA PHE A 36 17.21 -6.03 22.88
C PHE A 36 16.69 -6.76 21.65
N MET A 37 17.05 -8.03 21.45
CA MET A 37 16.48 -8.83 20.36
C MET A 37 14.94 -8.92 20.46
N LEU A 38 14.40 -9.12 21.65
CA LEU A 38 12.96 -9.16 21.87
C LEU A 38 12.30 -7.80 21.57
N ILE A 39 12.87 -6.70 22.06
CA ILE A 39 12.35 -5.35 21.81
C ILE A 39 12.33 -5.06 20.31
N PHE A 40 13.46 -5.26 19.64
CA PHE A 40 13.55 -5.01 18.19
C PHE A 40 12.62 -5.92 17.40
N GLY A 41 12.48 -7.18 17.78
CA GLY A 41 11.53 -8.10 17.17
C GLY A 41 10.07 -7.64 17.27
N ILE A 42 9.67 -7.10 18.41
CA ILE A 42 8.32 -6.54 18.62
C ILE A 42 8.12 -5.29 17.75
N VAL A 43 9.10 -4.38 17.73
CA VAL A 43 9.03 -3.16 16.88
C VAL A 43 8.96 -3.51 15.41
N GLU A 44 9.84 -4.39 14.92
CA GLU A 44 9.84 -4.85 13.52
C GLU A 44 8.52 -5.52 13.15
N GLY A 45 8.00 -6.40 14.01
CA GLY A 45 6.73 -7.07 13.78
C GLY A 45 5.56 -6.08 13.72
N GLY A 46 5.59 -5.03 14.55
CA GLY A 46 4.60 -3.95 14.54
C GLY A 46 4.62 -3.14 13.25
N LEU A 47 5.81 -2.78 12.76
CA LEU A 47 5.98 -2.07 11.49
C LEU A 47 5.54 -2.92 10.29
N TYR A 48 5.92 -4.21 10.27
CA TYR A 48 5.46 -5.14 9.24
C TYR A 48 3.93 -5.27 9.21
N MET A 49 3.29 -5.39 10.38
CA MET A 49 1.84 -5.49 10.49
C MET A 49 1.16 -4.21 10.01
N ASN A 50 1.73 -3.03 10.31
CA ASN A 50 1.22 -1.75 9.82
C ASN A 50 1.23 -1.69 8.28
N ASP A 51 2.34 -2.07 7.65
CA ASP A 51 2.43 -2.10 6.18
C ASP A 51 1.47 -3.14 5.57
N TYR A 52 1.36 -4.33 6.19
CA TYR A 52 0.43 -5.36 5.76
C TYR A 52 -1.02 -4.88 5.80
N LEU A 53 -1.44 -4.25 6.89
CA LEU A 53 -2.79 -3.69 7.03
C LEU A 53 -3.01 -2.52 6.04
N GLY A 54 -1.99 -1.70 5.82
CA GLY A 54 -2.02 -0.62 4.82
C GLY A 54 -2.25 -1.16 3.40
N VAL A 55 -1.54 -2.21 2.99
CA VAL A 55 -1.77 -2.89 1.70
C VAL A 55 -3.18 -3.48 1.65
N SER A 56 -3.60 -4.21 2.68
CA SER A 56 -4.91 -4.88 2.68
C SER A 56 -6.09 -3.90 2.61
N SER A 57 -6.04 -2.80 3.36
CA SER A 57 -7.09 -1.77 3.33
C SER A 57 -7.13 -1.06 1.97
N SER A 58 -5.98 -0.68 1.43
CA SER A 58 -5.89 0.02 0.14
C SER A 58 -6.37 -0.82 -1.04
N VAL A 59 -6.07 -2.13 -1.05
CA VAL A 59 -6.56 -3.07 -2.08
C VAL A 59 -8.09 -3.19 -2.06
N ARG A 60 -8.69 -3.30 -0.88
CA ARG A 60 -10.15 -3.37 -0.75
C ARG A 60 -10.85 -2.07 -1.15
N ALA A 61 -10.29 -0.93 -0.77
CA ALA A 61 -10.81 0.37 -1.19
C ALA A 61 -10.71 0.55 -2.71
N ALA A 62 -9.56 0.23 -3.29
CA ALA A 62 -9.33 0.27 -4.73
C ALA A 62 -10.30 -0.64 -5.50
N ALA A 63 -10.53 -1.88 -5.02
CA ALA A 63 -11.46 -2.80 -5.65
C ALA A 63 -12.91 -2.29 -5.64
N ARG A 64 -13.35 -1.63 -4.53
CA ARG A 64 -14.65 -0.97 -4.48
C ARG A 64 -14.75 0.17 -5.49
N THR A 65 -13.71 1.00 -5.61
CA THR A 65 -13.68 2.09 -6.60
C THR A 65 -13.70 1.54 -8.02
N ALA A 66 -12.96 0.46 -8.31
CA ALA A 66 -12.99 -0.21 -9.59
C ALA A 66 -14.36 -0.78 -9.95
N SER A 67 -15.07 -1.34 -8.96
CA SER A 67 -16.44 -1.84 -9.12
C SER A 67 -17.44 -0.72 -9.39
N ALA A 68 -17.40 0.36 -8.61
CA ALA A 68 -18.34 1.48 -8.70
C ALA A 68 -18.16 2.28 -10.01
N ASN A 69 -16.91 2.45 -10.48
CA ASN A 69 -16.64 3.14 -11.75
C ASN A 69 -16.87 2.25 -12.98
N GLY A 70 -16.92 0.94 -12.80
CA GLY A 70 -17.34 -0.02 -13.83
C GLY A 70 -16.58 0.10 -15.14
N ALA A 71 -17.31 0.42 -16.21
CA ALA A 71 -16.83 0.51 -17.58
C ALA A 71 -16.54 1.94 -18.06
N ILE A 72 -16.45 2.94 -17.16
CA ILE A 72 -16.04 4.28 -17.60
C ILE A 72 -14.56 4.28 -17.99
N ALA A 73 -14.20 5.07 -19.00
CA ALA A 73 -12.85 5.08 -19.56
C ALA A 73 -11.76 5.36 -18.51
N GLN A 74 -12.05 6.22 -17.52
CA GLN A 74 -11.14 6.62 -16.44
C GLN A 74 -11.20 5.73 -15.20
N ALA A 75 -11.89 4.58 -15.23
CA ALA A 75 -12.09 3.74 -14.03
C ALA A 75 -10.78 3.33 -13.34
N ASP A 76 -9.75 2.96 -14.13
CA ASP A 76 -8.47 2.57 -13.57
C ASP A 76 -7.71 3.77 -12.95
N MET A 77 -7.85 4.96 -13.54
CA MET A 77 -7.30 6.21 -12.96
C MET A 77 -7.88 6.45 -11.56
N TYR A 78 -9.21 6.48 -11.43
CA TYR A 78 -9.85 6.68 -10.11
C TYR A 78 -9.50 5.59 -9.12
N THR A 79 -9.38 4.35 -9.59
CA THR A 79 -8.96 3.22 -8.77
C THR A 79 -7.55 3.42 -8.20
N LEU A 80 -6.60 3.88 -9.01
CA LEU A 80 -5.22 4.14 -8.59
C LEU A 80 -5.11 5.33 -7.64
N VAL A 81 -5.86 6.40 -7.89
CA VAL A 81 -5.92 7.58 -7.01
C VAL A 81 -6.44 7.19 -5.64
N ASN A 82 -7.55 6.41 -5.59
CA ASN A 82 -8.09 5.96 -4.32
C ASN A 82 -7.17 4.96 -3.62
N PHE A 83 -6.55 4.02 -4.37
CA PHE A 83 -5.51 3.14 -3.84
C PHE A 83 -4.40 3.95 -3.15
N ARG A 84 -3.86 4.98 -3.82
CA ARG A 84 -2.76 5.77 -3.29
C ARG A 84 -3.15 6.55 -2.04
N ARG A 85 -4.37 7.07 -1.99
CA ARG A 85 -4.92 7.77 -0.82
C ARG A 85 -4.99 6.85 0.39
N GLU A 86 -5.50 5.64 0.23
CA GLU A 86 -5.61 4.66 1.30
C GLU A 86 -4.25 4.03 1.68
N ALA A 87 -3.33 3.95 0.73
CA ALA A 87 -1.96 3.48 0.93
C ALA A 87 -1.00 4.57 1.44
N ALA A 88 -1.51 5.64 2.07
CA ALA A 88 -0.68 6.78 2.52
C ALA A 88 0.41 6.40 3.53
N ALA A 89 0.22 5.31 4.28
CA ALA A 89 1.23 4.77 5.20
C ALA A 89 2.44 4.15 4.49
N LEU A 90 2.29 3.76 3.21
CA LEU A 90 3.36 3.17 2.40
C LEU A 90 4.11 4.26 1.63
N SER A 91 5.43 4.20 1.66
CA SER A 91 6.25 5.05 0.81
C SER A 91 6.18 4.62 -0.67
N ASP A 92 6.46 5.56 -1.58
CA ASP A 92 6.50 5.29 -3.03
C ASP A 92 7.45 4.14 -3.40
N GLN A 93 8.54 3.97 -2.64
CA GLN A 93 9.55 2.94 -2.87
C GLN A 93 9.10 1.55 -2.42
N GLN A 94 8.15 1.48 -1.48
CA GLN A 94 7.61 0.21 -1.01
C GLN A 94 6.62 -0.38 -2.00
N ILE A 95 5.84 0.46 -2.73
CA ILE A 95 4.86 0.00 -3.71
C ILE A 95 5.60 -0.42 -4.99
N GLN A 96 5.61 -1.71 -5.29
CA GLN A 96 6.24 -2.22 -6.51
C GLN A 96 5.36 -2.06 -7.73
N TYR A 97 4.13 -2.54 -7.64
CA TYR A 97 3.10 -2.37 -8.67
C TYR A 97 1.71 -2.72 -8.15
N VAL A 98 0.72 -2.19 -8.85
CA VAL A 98 -0.69 -2.50 -8.72
C VAL A 98 -1.15 -3.19 -10.01
N VAL A 99 -1.94 -4.26 -9.89
CA VAL A 99 -2.52 -4.97 -11.03
C VAL A 99 -4.04 -4.84 -10.96
N ILE A 100 -4.66 -4.34 -12.02
CA ILE A 100 -6.10 -4.40 -12.20
C ILE A 100 -6.38 -5.46 -13.25
N TYR A 101 -7.18 -6.47 -12.93
CA TYR A 101 -7.32 -7.65 -13.75
C TYR A 101 -8.76 -8.14 -13.86
N LYS A 102 -9.05 -8.83 -14.97
CA LYS A 102 -10.29 -9.56 -15.19
C LYS A 102 -10.27 -10.84 -14.40
N ALA A 103 -11.14 -10.94 -13.41
CA ALA A 103 -11.31 -12.15 -12.63
C ALA A 103 -12.42 -13.02 -13.23
N SER A 104 -12.26 -14.34 -13.16
CA SER A 104 -13.28 -15.28 -13.66
C SER A 104 -14.45 -15.44 -12.70
N THR A 105 -14.19 -15.27 -11.40
CA THR A 105 -15.17 -15.38 -10.31
C THR A 105 -14.70 -14.54 -9.12
N TYR A 106 -15.58 -14.41 -8.12
CA TYR A 106 -15.21 -13.83 -6.84
C TYR A 106 -14.01 -14.56 -6.21
N GLY A 107 -13.00 -13.80 -5.78
CA GLY A 107 -11.80 -14.34 -5.16
C GLY A 107 -10.76 -14.95 -6.11
N ALA A 108 -11.04 -15.01 -7.41
CA ALA A 108 -10.07 -15.52 -8.40
C ALA A 108 -8.77 -14.69 -8.40
N GLN A 109 -7.65 -15.38 -8.52
CA GLN A 109 -6.33 -14.74 -8.53
C GLN A 109 -5.94 -14.28 -9.94
N PRO A 110 -5.10 -13.20 -10.06
CA PRO A 110 -4.53 -12.83 -11.35
C PRO A 110 -3.61 -13.94 -11.87
N THR A 111 -3.43 -13.99 -13.18
CA THR A 111 -2.51 -14.95 -13.83
C THR A 111 -1.07 -14.76 -13.33
N THR A 112 -0.24 -15.78 -13.47
CA THR A 112 1.18 -15.73 -13.08
C THR A 112 1.94 -14.60 -13.77
N THR A 113 1.63 -14.31 -15.04
CA THR A 113 2.24 -13.23 -15.82
C THR A 113 1.85 -11.85 -15.24
N CYS A 114 0.57 -11.65 -14.90
CA CYS A 114 0.12 -10.42 -14.24
C CYS A 114 0.76 -10.25 -12.86
N LYS A 115 0.86 -11.34 -12.05
CA LYS A 115 1.56 -11.35 -10.77
C LYS A 115 3.06 -11.09 -10.88
N ALA A 116 3.66 -11.38 -12.03
CA ALA A 116 5.06 -11.06 -12.30
C ALA A 116 5.27 -9.60 -12.73
N GLY A 117 4.22 -8.78 -12.75
CA GLY A 117 4.30 -7.36 -13.09
C GLY A 117 4.33 -7.07 -14.59
N THR A 118 3.69 -7.95 -15.41
CA THR A 118 3.58 -7.79 -16.86
C THR A 118 2.10 -7.73 -17.27
N SER A 119 1.73 -6.66 -18.00
CA SER A 119 0.38 -6.49 -18.52
C SER A 119 0.09 -7.51 -19.64
N VAL A 120 -1.15 -8.01 -19.68
CA VAL A 120 -1.61 -8.99 -20.66
C VAL A 120 -2.90 -8.51 -21.32
N ALA A 121 -2.94 -8.52 -22.64
CA ALA A 121 -4.10 -8.06 -23.41
C ALA A 121 -5.38 -8.82 -23.01
N ASN A 122 -6.47 -8.08 -22.80
CA ASN A 122 -7.78 -8.54 -22.35
C ASN A 122 -7.79 -9.28 -21.00
N VAL A 123 -6.70 -9.21 -20.22
CA VAL A 123 -6.55 -9.92 -18.94
C VAL A 123 -6.21 -8.96 -17.80
N CYS A 124 -5.16 -8.14 -17.94
CA CYS A 124 -4.73 -7.27 -16.86
C CYS A 124 -3.91 -6.07 -17.33
N ASN A 125 -4.04 -5.00 -16.58
CA ASN A 125 -3.17 -3.82 -16.60
C ASN A 125 -2.27 -3.84 -15.39
N VAL A 126 -0.99 -3.54 -15.56
CA VAL A 126 0.00 -3.41 -14.47
C VAL A 126 0.47 -1.98 -14.40
N TYR A 127 0.36 -1.40 -13.22
CA TYR A 127 0.67 0.00 -12.93
C TYR A 127 1.82 0.10 -11.95
N ARG A 128 2.83 0.88 -12.31
CA ARG A 128 3.96 1.22 -11.44
C ARG A 128 3.73 2.58 -10.79
N MET A 129 4.58 2.97 -9.86
CA MET A 129 4.45 4.26 -9.17
C MET A 129 4.37 5.46 -10.11
N GLN A 130 5.09 5.43 -11.24
CA GLN A 130 4.98 6.48 -12.26
C GLN A 130 3.56 6.59 -12.86
N ASP A 131 2.87 5.47 -13.04
CA ASP A 131 1.51 5.46 -13.60
C ASP A 131 0.50 5.92 -12.55
N ILE A 132 0.74 5.60 -11.27
CA ILE A 132 -0.06 6.12 -10.15
C ILE A 132 0.06 7.65 -10.07
N LYS A 133 1.27 8.20 -10.19
CA LYS A 133 1.48 9.66 -10.23
C LYS A 133 0.85 10.33 -11.45
N ARG A 134 0.83 9.66 -12.59
CA ARG A 134 0.11 10.12 -13.79
C ARG A 134 -1.41 10.14 -13.54
N ALA A 135 -1.94 9.11 -12.87
CA ALA A 135 -3.34 9.06 -12.49
C ALA A 135 -3.72 10.22 -11.55
N GLU A 136 -2.89 10.50 -10.54
CA GLU A 136 -3.10 11.64 -9.64
C GLU A 136 -3.05 12.99 -10.39
N ALA A 137 -2.09 13.16 -11.29
CA ALA A 137 -1.97 14.39 -12.09
C ALA A 137 -3.16 14.59 -13.04
N GLN A 138 -3.62 13.52 -13.69
CA GLN A 138 -4.80 13.57 -14.56
C GLN A 138 -6.07 13.85 -13.76
N ALA A 139 -6.27 13.20 -12.62
CA ALA A 139 -7.42 13.47 -11.76
C ALA A 139 -7.46 14.94 -11.30
N ALA A 140 -6.32 15.48 -10.87
CA ALA A 140 -6.22 16.89 -10.48
C ALA A 140 -6.52 17.86 -11.65
N GLU A 141 -6.16 17.50 -12.87
CA GLU A 141 -6.48 18.29 -14.06
C GLU A 141 -7.98 18.29 -14.37
N LEU A 142 -8.63 17.11 -14.25
CA LEU A 142 -10.08 16.97 -14.46
C LEU A 142 -10.87 17.70 -13.35
N ASP A 143 -10.47 17.55 -12.10
CA ASP A 143 -11.09 18.25 -10.96
C ASP A 143 -11.00 19.77 -11.11
N ALA A 144 -9.84 20.28 -11.57
CA ALA A 144 -9.65 21.69 -11.81
C ALA A 144 -10.49 22.24 -12.98
N GLN A 145 -10.74 21.41 -14.00
CA GLN A 145 -11.66 21.76 -15.08
C GLN A 145 -13.10 21.83 -14.57
N GLU A 146 -13.56 20.81 -13.86
CA GLU A 146 -14.91 20.76 -13.29
C GLU A 146 -15.17 21.94 -12.35
N ALA A 147 -14.18 22.31 -11.53
CA ALA A 147 -14.25 23.49 -10.66
C ALA A 147 -14.37 24.80 -11.44
N ALA A 148 -13.64 24.94 -12.54
CA ALA A 148 -13.72 26.11 -13.42
C ALA A 148 -15.09 26.21 -14.12
N GLU A 149 -15.59 25.10 -14.64
CA GLU A 149 -16.92 25.03 -15.27
C GLU A 149 -18.03 25.38 -14.26
N SER A 150 -17.94 24.86 -13.05
CA SER A 150 -18.89 25.17 -11.95
C SER A 150 -18.85 26.65 -11.56
N ALA A 151 -17.71 27.32 -11.73
CA ALA A 151 -17.54 28.75 -11.51
C ALA A 151 -17.93 29.62 -12.73
N GLY A 152 -18.42 29.01 -13.83
CA GLY A 152 -18.74 29.69 -15.09
C GLY A 152 -17.50 30.16 -15.85
N GLN A 153 -16.34 29.59 -15.57
CA GLN A 153 -15.07 29.89 -16.25
C GLN A 153 -14.77 28.85 -17.32
N SER A 154 -14.26 29.27 -18.47
CA SER A 154 -13.77 28.33 -19.48
C SER A 154 -12.31 27.97 -19.18
N ARG A 155 -12.02 26.69 -19.05
CA ARG A 155 -10.67 26.16 -18.91
C ARG A 155 -10.45 25.06 -19.96
N THR A 156 -9.30 25.09 -20.62
CA THR A 156 -8.88 24.03 -21.54
C THR A 156 -8.08 22.99 -20.76
N ILE A 157 -8.39 21.70 -20.98
CA ILE A 157 -7.62 20.58 -20.42
C ILE A 157 -6.21 20.59 -21.00
N ASP A 158 -5.22 20.38 -20.15
CA ASP A 158 -3.86 20.09 -20.59
C ASP A 158 -3.75 18.63 -21.03
N GLU A 159 -3.89 18.40 -22.32
CA GLU A 159 -3.87 17.06 -22.94
C GLU A 159 -2.56 16.32 -22.66
N SER A 160 -1.46 17.00 -22.36
CA SER A 160 -0.18 16.35 -22.00
C SER A 160 -0.24 15.58 -20.69
N LYS A 161 -1.23 15.88 -19.84
CA LYS A 161 -1.48 15.20 -18.56
C LYS A 161 -2.47 14.04 -18.66
N ILE A 162 -3.12 13.87 -19.81
CA ILE A 162 -4.14 12.83 -20.02
C ILE A 162 -3.45 11.55 -20.48
N TRP A 163 -3.36 10.56 -19.60
CA TRP A 163 -2.71 9.27 -19.83
C TRP A 163 -3.67 8.07 -19.83
N PHE A 164 -4.79 8.20 -19.11
CA PHE A 164 -5.77 7.12 -18.93
C PHE A 164 -7.00 7.35 -19.79
N GLY A 165 -7.68 6.26 -20.12
CA GLY A 165 -8.89 6.26 -20.94
C GLY A 165 -8.73 5.47 -22.23
N CYS A 166 -7.74 4.54 -22.32
CA CYS A 166 -7.47 3.72 -23.52
C CYS A 166 -7.29 4.57 -24.79
N LEU A 167 -6.48 5.59 -24.67
CA LEU A 167 -6.33 6.65 -25.69
C LEU A 167 -5.91 6.11 -27.06
N THR A 168 -6.70 6.41 -28.07
CA THR A 168 -6.40 6.13 -29.50
C THR A 168 -5.97 7.37 -30.26
N SER A 169 -6.11 8.56 -29.66
CA SER A 169 -5.73 9.87 -30.22
C SER A 169 -5.07 10.73 -29.16
N GLY A 170 -4.54 11.87 -29.55
CA GLY A 170 -3.86 12.82 -28.64
C GLY A 170 -2.37 12.49 -28.37
N PRO A 171 -1.71 13.25 -27.49
CA PRO A 171 -0.27 13.14 -27.25
C PRO A 171 0.19 11.75 -26.75
N HIS A 172 -0.69 11.01 -26.07
CA HIS A 172 -0.40 9.70 -25.51
C HIS A 172 -1.18 8.57 -26.18
N ALA A 173 -1.57 8.76 -27.46
CA ALA A 173 -2.24 7.73 -28.26
C ALA A 173 -1.48 6.41 -28.26
N ASN A 174 -2.17 5.31 -27.97
CA ASN A 174 -1.61 3.95 -27.88
C ASN A 174 -0.51 3.75 -26.79
N GLN A 175 -0.28 4.75 -25.93
CA GLN A 175 0.67 4.68 -24.81
C GLN A 175 -0.04 4.60 -23.45
N SER A 176 -1.36 4.67 -23.45
CA SER A 176 -2.18 4.59 -22.25
C SER A 176 -1.84 3.33 -21.44
N PRO A 177 -1.57 3.45 -20.12
CA PRO A 177 -1.20 2.29 -19.31
C PRO A 177 -2.35 1.30 -19.13
N ASP A 178 -3.60 1.73 -19.30
CA ASP A 178 -4.82 0.93 -19.18
C ASP A 178 -5.28 0.26 -20.48
N ARG A 179 -4.49 0.34 -21.56
CA ARG A 179 -4.85 -0.17 -22.90
C ARG A 179 -4.95 -1.70 -23.01
N TYR A 180 -4.30 -2.45 -22.12
CA TYR A 180 -4.26 -3.91 -22.23
C TYR A 180 -5.59 -4.56 -21.88
N TRP A 181 -6.25 -4.09 -20.83
CA TRP A 181 -7.63 -4.41 -20.52
C TRP A 181 -8.38 -3.11 -20.27
N CYS A 182 -8.83 -2.54 -21.37
CA CYS A 182 -9.45 -1.23 -21.39
C CYS A 182 -10.68 -1.16 -20.49
N PRO A 183 -10.76 -0.21 -19.52
CA PRO A 183 -11.95 -0.06 -18.71
C PRO A 183 -13.24 0.07 -19.50
N ALA A 184 -13.24 0.86 -20.57
CA ALA A 184 -14.41 1.07 -21.43
C ALA A 184 -14.89 -0.21 -22.16
N SER A 185 -14.09 -1.28 -22.20
CA SER A 185 -14.46 -2.57 -22.77
C SER A 185 -15.04 -3.57 -21.78
N ARG A 186 -15.12 -3.20 -20.48
CA ARG A 186 -15.64 -4.05 -19.42
C ARG A 186 -17.16 -4.10 -19.50
N THR A 187 -17.74 -5.24 -19.12
CA THR A 187 -19.18 -5.40 -19.06
C THR A 187 -19.70 -4.92 -17.72
N ASP A 188 -20.63 -3.96 -17.71
CA ASP A 188 -21.30 -3.41 -16.52
C ASP A 188 -22.83 -3.55 -16.57
N THR A 189 -23.38 -4.26 -17.56
CA THR A 189 -24.81 -4.50 -17.72
C THR A 189 -25.23 -5.85 -17.15
N ARG A 190 -26.46 -5.94 -16.61
CA ARG A 190 -27.03 -7.20 -16.10
C ARG A 190 -27.22 -8.25 -17.19
N SER A 191 -27.46 -7.81 -18.42
CA SER A 191 -27.68 -8.63 -19.62
C SER A 191 -26.44 -8.65 -20.51
N GLY A 192 -25.25 -8.78 -19.98
CA GLY A 192 -24.01 -8.80 -20.76
C GLY A 192 -24.07 -9.75 -21.94
N ASN A 193 -23.30 -9.53 -22.99
CA ASN A 193 -23.23 -10.34 -24.22
C ASN A 193 -23.08 -11.82 -23.83
N GLY A 194 -24.16 -12.60 -24.03
CA GLY A 194 -24.22 -14.02 -23.65
C GLY A 194 -24.81 -14.32 -22.27
N GLY A 195 -25.42 -13.38 -21.55
CA GLY A 195 -26.09 -13.61 -20.27
C GLY A 195 -25.15 -13.79 -19.07
N SER A 196 -23.89 -13.44 -19.19
CA SER A 196 -22.87 -13.66 -18.15
C SER A 196 -22.89 -12.62 -17.01
N GLY A 197 -23.70 -11.56 -17.15
CA GLY A 197 -23.73 -10.45 -16.19
C GLY A 197 -22.46 -9.58 -16.21
N PRO A 198 -22.31 -8.66 -15.23
CA PRO A 198 -21.16 -7.77 -15.15
C PRO A 198 -19.85 -8.53 -14.91
N ASP A 199 -18.76 -8.00 -15.44
CA ASP A 199 -17.41 -8.55 -15.23
C ASP A 199 -17.01 -8.46 -13.73
N TYR A 200 -16.12 -9.38 -13.32
CA TYR A 200 -15.43 -9.29 -12.05
C TYR A 200 -14.11 -8.55 -12.22
N VAL A 201 -13.93 -7.46 -11.48
CA VAL A 201 -12.68 -6.71 -11.44
C VAL A 201 -11.91 -7.08 -10.17
N GLY A 202 -10.66 -7.46 -10.36
CA GLY A 202 -9.73 -7.72 -9.26
C GLY A 202 -8.65 -6.67 -9.20
N VAL A 203 -8.27 -6.30 -7.98
CA VAL A 203 -7.10 -5.47 -7.70
C VAL A 203 -6.12 -6.30 -6.89
N TYR A 204 -4.87 -6.39 -7.34
CA TYR A 204 -3.77 -7.06 -6.66
C TYR A 204 -2.63 -6.07 -6.48
N VAL A 205 -2.00 -6.08 -5.33
CA VAL A 205 -0.87 -5.21 -5.00
C VAL A 205 0.32 -6.04 -4.54
N GLN A 206 1.48 -5.63 -4.99
CA GLN A 206 2.76 -6.09 -4.45
C GLN A 206 3.53 -4.91 -3.91
N ALA A 207 3.90 -5.00 -2.64
CA ALA A 207 4.72 -4.02 -1.93
C ALA A 207 5.88 -4.72 -1.21
N ASN A 208 6.93 -3.97 -0.89
CA ASN A 208 8.07 -4.45 -0.10
C ASN A 208 8.06 -3.76 1.26
N HIS A 209 8.20 -4.55 2.30
CA HIS A 209 8.49 -4.07 3.65
C HIS A 209 10.00 -4.16 3.91
N PRO A 210 10.72 -3.04 4.11
CA PRO A 210 12.13 -3.05 4.47
C PRO A 210 12.28 -3.29 5.98
N TRP A 211 13.15 -4.25 6.38
CA TRP A 211 13.48 -4.48 7.77
C TRP A 211 14.46 -3.41 8.29
N MET A 212 14.17 -2.76 9.41
CA MET A 212 15.04 -1.73 9.99
C MET A 212 16.34 -2.32 10.54
N THR A 213 16.24 -3.41 11.29
CA THR A 213 17.40 -4.04 11.94
C THR A 213 18.14 -5.01 11.04
N LYS A 214 17.53 -5.40 9.90
CA LYS A 214 18.00 -6.45 8.99
C LYS A 214 18.17 -7.83 9.63
N MET A 215 17.63 -8.06 10.82
CA MET A 215 17.66 -9.36 11.49
C MET A 215 16.91 -10.44 10.70
N PHE A 216 15.88 -10.05 9.95
CA PHE A 216 15.06 -10.93 9.10
C PHE A 216 15.38 -10.77 7.60
N GLY A 217 16.57 -10.25 7.25
CA GLY A 217 16.96 -9.94 5.89
C GLY A 217 16.81 -8.46 5.56
N ASN A 218 16.92 -8.11 4.28
CA ASN A 218 16.84 -6.71 3.86
C ASN A 218 15.39 -6.24 3.73
N SER A 219 14.51 -7.08 3.17
CA SER A 219 13.09 -6.78 2.99
C SER A 219 12.28 -8.05 2.82
N THR A 220 10.98 -7.95 2.99
CA THR A 220 10.02 -9.01 2.66
C THR A 220 8.91 -8.45 1.78
N THR A 221 8.32 -9.31 0.94
CA THR A 221 7.24 -8.90 0.03
C THR A 221 5.89 -9.09 0.71
N VAL A 222 5.10 -8.02 0.72
CA VAL A 222 3.70 -8.01 1.14
C VAL A 222 2.81 -8.02 -0.10
N ARG A 223 1.80 -8.87 -0.10
CA ARG A 223 0.85 -9.01 -1.23
C ARG A 223 -0.55 -9.17 -0.70
N ASP A 224 -1.49 -8.54 -1.38
CA ASP A 224 -2.92 -8.79 -1.12
C ASP A 224 -3.72 -8.55 -2.39
N GLN A 225 -4.95 -9.08 -2.42
CA GLN A 225 -5.89 -8.91 -3.53
C GLN A 225 -7.33 -8.83 -3.05
N SER A 226 -8.14 -8.13 -3.84
CA SER A 226 -9.59 -8.09 -3.66
C SER A 226 -10.27 -8.17 -5.01
N VAL A 227 -11.36 -8.93 -5.10
CA VAL A 227 -12.17 -9.09 -6.32
C VAL A 227 -13.60 -8.71 -6.00
N ILE A 228 -14.17 -7.83 -6.80
CA ILE A 228 -15.56 -7.40 -6.67
C ILE A 228 -16.19 -7.44 -8.07
N GLN A 229 -17.46 -7.78 -8.16
CA GLN A 229 -18.22 -7.64 -9.40
C GLN A 229 -18.48 -6.18 -9.71
N ILE A 230 -18.38 -5.77 -10.96
CA ILE A 230 -18.71 -4.41 -11.40
C ILE A 230 -20.16 -4.13 -11.07
N GLU A 231 -20.44 -2.96 -10.52
CA GLU A 231 -21.80 -2.54 -10.23
C GLU A 231 -22.57 -2.33 -11.53
N PRO A 232 -23.68 -3.05 -11.73
CA PRO A 232 -24.45 -2.90 -12.95
C PRO A 232 -25.09 -1.51 -13.00
N ARG A 233 -24.95 -0.82 -14.12
CA ARG A 233 -25.68 0.40 -14.38
C ARG A 233 -27.15 0.08 -14.61
N ALA A 234 -28.03 0.96 -14.13
CA ALA A 234 -29.45 0.95 -14.51
C ALA A 234 -29.53 1.32 -16.00
N GLU A 235 -30.21 0.49 -16.79
CA GLU A 235 -30.57 0.77 -18.17
C GLU A 235 -31.61 1.89 -18.24
#